data_7981370199f2e1e17ded6a4a1972a381
#
_entry.id   7981370199f2e1e17ded6a4a1972a381
#
_cell.length_a   1.000
_cell.length_b   1.000
_cell.length_c   1.000
_cell.angle_alpha   90.00
_cell.angle_beta   90.00
_cell.angle_gamma   90.00
#
_symmetry.space_group_name_H-M   'P 1'
#
loop_
_entity.id
_entity.type
_entity.pdbx_description
1 polymer ?
#
loop_
_entity_poly.entity_id
_entity_poly.type
_entity_poly.pdbx_seq_one_letter_code
_entity_poly.pdbx_strand_id
1 'polypeptide(L)'
;GEPLMVKGDAESSLIISFIKSDDADEKMPPEGEPQLTVEEQDLLVRWINEGAVMPLPDKTVELSTDHWSFQKVQRPEMPQTEKDWGTSAIDKFILEKLISKKLSPSKNSNPRKLIRRIYQIMHGLPPSEEMLKKHLQQISDNDWPSVVEEVLANHHYGERFARHWLDIVRFAETNGFETNRERLTAYHFRDYIIRSFNEDKPYNHFIIEQIAGDSVGMDVATGFLVAGPHDIVKSPDINLTLMQRNDEMADMINTTGTAFLGLTVGCARCHNHKFDPIPQKDYYAC
;
A
#
# COMPACT_ATOMS: atom_id res chain seq x y z
N GLY A 1 26.59 22.96 -4.44
CA GLY A 1 27.46 21.83 -4.79
C GLY A 1 27.69 21.83 -6.29
N GLU A 2 28.78 21.23 -6.72
CA GLU A 2 29.05 21.08 -8.16
C GLU A 2 28.00 20.15 -8.78
N PRO A 3 27.54 20.43 -10.02
CA PRO A 3 26.51 19.63 -10.64
C PRO A 3 27.02 18.23 -10.98
N LEU A 4 26.20 17.22 -10.73
CA LEU A 4 26.55 15.83 -11.03
C LEU A 4 26.90 15.66 -12.52
N MET A 5 26.24 16.38 -13.41
CA MET A 5 26.47 16.35 -14.85
C MET A 5 26.26 17.75 -15.45
N VAL A 6 27.24 18.23 -16.20
CA VAL A 6 27.21 19.48 -16.99
C VAL A 6 27.04 19.12 -18.47
N LYS A 7 25.90 19.46 -19.03
CA LYS A 7 25.63 19.18 -20.48
C LYS A 7 26.62 19.88 -21.37
N GLY A 8 27.32 19.14 -22.22
CA GLY A 8 28.32 19.65 -23.13
C GLY A 8 29.72 19.78 -22.52
N ASP A 9 29.89 19.42 -21.25
CA ASP A 9 31.17 19.49 -20.55
C ASP A 9 31.36 18.30 -19.59
N ALA A 10 32.00 17.26 -20.07
CA ALA A 10 32.26 16.08 -19.28
C ALA A 10 33.34 16.30 -18.20
N GLU A 11 34.30 17.22 -18.44
CA GLU A 11 35.37 17.49 -17.48
C GLU A 11 34.85 18.18 -16.22
N SER A 12 33.85 19.05 -16.35
CA SER A 12 33.18 19.72 -15.23
C SER A 12 32.05 18.88 -14.60
N SER A 13 31.87 17.63 -15.03
CA SER A 13 30.82 16.74 -14.52
C SER A 13 31.34 15.84 -13.42
N LEU A 14 30.82 15.96 -12.19
CA LEU A 14 31.22 15.15 -11.05
C LEU A 14 31.11 13.63 -11.29
N ILE A 15 30.15 13.18 -12.10
CA ILE A 15 30.02 11.78 -12.46
C ILE A 15 31.29 11.22 -13.11
N ILE A 16 31.95 12.01 -13.93
CA ILE A 16 33.19 11.58 -14.61
C ILE A 16 34.37 11.58 -13.64
N SER A 17 34.42 12.54 -12.71
CA SER A 17 35.45 12.52 -11.66
C SER A 17 35.32 11.30 -10.76
N PHE A 18 34.12 10.92 -10.34
CA PHE A 18 33.90 9.74 -9.54
C PHE A 18 34.22 8.42 -10.27
N ILE A 19 33.89 8.34 -11.57
CA ILE A 19 34.18 7.14 -12.37
C ILE A 19 35.70 6.97 -12.57
N LYS A 20 36.43 8.09 -12.67
CA LYS A 20 37.89 8.11 -12.89
C LYS A 20 38.71 8.25 -11.60
N SER A 21 38.06 8.39 -10.45
CA SER A 21 38.76 8.52 -9.17
C SER A 21 39.56 7.24 -8.84
N ASP A 22 40.78 7.45 -8.33
CA ASP A 22 41.59 6.38 -7.74
C ASP A 22 41.33 6.24 -6.24
N ASP A 23 40.56 7.15 -5.64
CA ASP A 23 40.18 7.09 -4.23
C ASP A 23 39.01 6.11 -4.05
N ALA A 24 39.21 5.08 -3.22
CA ALA A 24 38.22 4.06 -2.96
C ALA A 24 36.92 4.59 -2.33
N ASP A 25 36.99 5.71 -1.59
CA ASP A 25 35.82 6.32 -0.94
C ASP A 25 35.01 7.19 -1.91
N GLU A 26 35.61 7.63 -3.02
CA GLU A 26 34.95 8.47 -4.04
C GLU A 26 34.61 7.70 -5.32
N LYS A 27 35.28 6.60 -5.58
CA LYS A 27 35.15 5.85 -6.82
C LYS A 27 33.76 5.26 -7.02
N MET A 28 33.24 5.44 -8.24
CA MET A 28 31.96 4.84 -8.66
C MET A 28 32.13 4.03 -9.94
N PRO A 29 31.68 2.77 -10.02
CA PRO A 29 31.11 1.94 -8.94
C PRO A 29 32.10 1.66 -7.80
N PRO A 30 31.62 1.39 -6.56
CA PRO A 30 32.46 1.09 -5.41
C PRO A 30 33.33 -0.17 -5.64
N GLU A 31 34.39 -0.30 -4.87
CA GLU A 31 35.25 -1.47 -4.91
C GLU A 31 34.47 -2.77 -4.61
N GLY A 32 34.59 -3.78 -5.47
CA GLY A 32 33.83 -5.03 -5.37
C GLY A 32 32.62 -5.12 -6.32
N GLU A 33 32.19 -4.01 -6.90
CA GLU A 33 31.17 -3.97 -7.95
C GLU A 33 31.80 -3.99 -9.36
N PRO A 34 31.06 -4.42 -10.42
CA PRO A 34 31.55 -4.39 -11.79
C PRO A 34 31.99 -2.99 -12.19
N GLN A 35 33.26 -2.81 -12.53
CA GLN A 35 33.82 -1.54 -12.94
C GLN A 35 33.54 -1.27 -14.42
N LEU A 36 33.37 0.01 -14.77
CA LEU A 36 33.23 0.44 -16.16
C LEU A 36 34.55 0.23 -16.92
N THR A 37 34.46 -0.36 -18.11
CA THR A 37 35.60 -0.48 -19.03
C THR A 37 35.98 0.93 -19.56
N VAL A 38 37.20 1.04 -20.08
CA VAL A 38 37.67 2.31 -20.67
C VAL A 38 36.78 2.74 -21.84
N GLU A 39 36.30 1.81 -22.63
CA GLU A 39 35.38 2.07 -23.75
C GLU A 39 34.01 2.59 -23.27
N GLU A 40 33.50 2.08 -22.15
CA GLU A 40 32.25 2.55 -21.55
C GLU A 40 32.41 3.93 -20.95
N GLN A 41 33.55 4.22 -20.30
CA GLN A 41 33.88 5.55 -19.80
C GLN A 41 33.99 6.57 -20.93
N ASP A 42 34.67 6.22 -22.01
CA ASP A 42 34.82 7.08 -23.20
C ASP A 42 33.47 7.34 -23.90
N LEU A 43 32.60 6.34 -23.92
CA LEU A 43 31.24 6.49 -24.44
C LEU A 43 30.45 7.48 -23.63
N LEU A 44 30.53 7.43 -22.29
CA LEU A 44 29.86 8.33 -21.39
C LEU A 44 30.37 9.77 -21.53
N VAL A 45 31.70 9.95 -21.59
CA VAL A 45 32.33 11.25 -21.81
C VAL A 45 31.88 11.86 -23.14
N ARG A 46 31.88 11.06 -24.21
CA ARG A 46 31.40 11.52 -25.52
C ARG A 46 29.93 11.94 -25.48
N TRP A 47 29.08 11.11 -24.88
CA TRP A 47 27.65 11.43 -24.76
C TRP A 47 27.39 12.72 -23.98
N ILE A 48 28.12 12.97 -22.89
CA ILE A 48 28.01 14.22 -22.12
C ILE A 48 28.45 15.41 -22.97
N ASN A 49 29.58 15.29 -23.66
CA ASN A 49 30.10 16.36 -24.51
C ASN A 49 29.20 16.66 -25.72
N GLU A 50 28.45 15.69 -26.23
CA GLU A 50 27.41 15.86 -27.25
C GLU A 50 26.11 16.49 -26.70
N GLY A 51 26.11 16.88 -25.41
CA GLY A 51 24.99 17.59 -24.77
C GLY A 51 24.08 16.70 -23.92
N ALA A 52 24.49 15.45 -23.64
CA ALA A 52 23.74 14.51 -22.81
C ALA A 52 22.26 14.41 -23.22
N VAL A 53 22.02 14.33 -24.52
CA VAL A 53 20.67 14.22 -25.06
C VAL A 53 20.14 12.84 -24.71
N MET A 54 19.17 12.80 -23.79
CA MET A 54 18.40 11.59 -23.55
C MET A 54 17.52 11.32 -24.77
N PRO A 55 17.51 10.12 -25.33
CA PRO A 55 16.47 9.78 -26.30
C PRO A 55 15.12 10.09 -25.65
N LEU A 56 14.32 10.91 -26.32
CA LEU A 56 12.92 11.06 -25.90
C LEU A 56 12.38 9.64 -25.80
N PRO A 57 11.70 9.29 -24.69
CA PRO A 57 11.08 7.99 -24.59
C PRO A 57 10.26 7.79 -25.86
N ASP A 58 10.60 6.74 -26.60
CA ASP A 58 9.88 6.36 -27.82
C ASP A 58 8.40 6.47 -27.52
N LYS A 59 7.64 7.08 -28.44
CA LYS A 59 6.19 7.34 -28.41
C LYS A 59 5.55 6.61 -27.26
N THR A 60 4.91 7.34 -26.34
CA THR A 60 4.16 6.74 -25.22
C THR A 60 3.78 5.30 -25.54
N VAL A 61 4.60 4.35 -25.08
CA VAL A 61 4.20 2.95 -25.13
C VAL A 61 2.91 2.96 -24.33
N GLU A 62 1.79 2.78 -25.01
CA GLU A 62 0.55 2.49 -24.29
C GLU A 62 0.86 1.23 -23.51
N LEU A 63 1.08 1.39 -22.21
CA LEU A 63 1.33 0.29 -21.30
C LEU A 63 0.00 -0.43 -21.13
N SER A 64 -0.44 -1.12 -22.18
CA SER A 64 -1.56 -2.03 -22.10
C SER A 64 -1.08 -3.35 -21.53
N THR A 65 -1.87 -3.94 -20.65
CA THR A 65 -1.59 -5.26 -20.11
C THR A 65 -2.84 -6.11 -20.22
N ASP A 66 -2.66 -7.37 -20.67
CA ASP A 66 -3.71 -8.38 -20.69
C ASP A 66 -3.87 -9.09 -19.33
N HIS A 67 -3.06 -8.69 -18.34
CA HIS A 67 -3.14 -9.29 -17.02
C HIS A 67 -4.52 -9.09 -16.41
N TRP A 68 -5.09 -10.17 -15.87
CA TRP A 68 -6.48 -10.21 -15.40
C TRP A 68 -6.81 -9.14 -14.36
N SER A 69 -5.85 -8.73 -13.52
CA SER A 69 -6.06 -7.72 -12.46
C SER A 69 -6.30 -6.31 -13.01
N PHE A 70 -5.92 -6.03 -14.27
CA PHE A 70 -6.15 -4.75 -14.95
C PHE A 70 -7.34 -4.79 -15.89
N GLN A 71 -8.02 -5.96 -16.00
CA GLN A 71 -9.23 -6.09 -16.80
C GLN A 71 -10.46 -5.67 -15.98
N LYS A 72 -11.48 -5.21 -16.69
CA LYS A 72 -12.76 -4.87 -16.06
C LYS A 72 -13.30 -6.07 -15.28
N VAL A 73 -13.64 -5.87 -14.01
CA VAL A 73 -14.23 -6.91 -13.17
C VAL A 73 -15.53 -7.42 -13.78
N GLN A 74 -15.62 -8.73 -13.95
CA GLN A 74 -16.79 -9.43 -14.45
C GLN A 74 -17.27 -10.43 -13.40
N ARG A 75 -18.59 -10.64 -13.35
CA ARG A 75 -19.16 -11.68 -12.47
C ARG A 75 -18.90 -13.05 -13.09
N PRO A 76 -18.13 -13.93 -12.43
CA PRO A 76 -17.86 -15.26 -12.95
C PRO A 76 -19.13 -16.14 -12.90
N GLU A 77 -19.20 -17.13 -13.78
CA GLU A 77 -20.22 -18.17 -13.69
C GLU A 77 -20.00 -19.02 -12.44
N MET A 78 -21.11 -19.36 -11.78
CA MET A 78 -21.05 -20.15 -10.56
C MET A 78 -20.77 -21.62 -10.88
N PRO A 79 -19.73 -22.23 -10.27
CA PRO A 79 -19.39 -23.61 -10.52
C PRO A 79 -20.57 -24.55 -10.20
N GLN A 80 -20.82 -25.51 -11.09
CA GLN A 80 -21.75 -26.59 -10.87
C GLN A 80 -20.98 -27.76 -10.21
N THR A 81 -21.31 -28.09 -9.00
CA THR A 81 -20.67 -29.16 -8.25
C THR A 81 -21.70 -30.22 -7.86
N GLU A 82 -21.37 -31.49 -8.05
CA GLU A 82 -22.26 -32.63 -7.69
C GLU A 82 -22.44 -32.79 -6.17
N LYS A 83 -21.52 -32.23 -5.37
CA LYS A 83 -21.59 -32.31 -3.90
C LYS A 83 -22.35 -31.13 -3.34
N ASP A 84 -23.33 -31.40 -2.52
CA ASP A 84 -24.05 -30.39 -1.75
C ASP A 84 -23.24 -30.10 -0.47
N TRP A 85 -22.43 -29.03 -0.56
CA TRP A 85 -21.65 -28.51 0.56
C TRP A 85 -21.62 -27.00 0.51
N GLY A 86 -21.90 -26.38 1.65
CA GLY A 86 -21.99 -24.93 1.76
C GLY A 86 -23.28 -24.36 1.17
N THR A 87 -23.57 -23.11 1.50
CA THR A 87 -24.82 -22.44 1.11
C THR A 87 -24.57 -21.20 0.25
N SER A 88 -23.34 -20.69 0.27
CA SER A 88 -22.97 -19.46 -0.44
C SER A 88 -22.32 -19.74 -1.79
N ALA A 89 -22.30 -18.73 -2.66
CA ALA A 89 -21.56 -18.78 -3.92
C ALA A 89 -20.05 -19.02 -3.66
N ILE A 90 -19.50 -18.42 -2.60
CA ILE A 90 -18.08 -18.59 -2.21
C ILE A 90 -17.79 -20.06 -1.90
N ASP A 91 -18.68 -20.75 -1.19
CA ASP A 91 -18.52 -22.17 -0.88
C ASP A 91 -18.39 -23.01 -2.15
N LYS A 92 -19.16 -22.69 -3.20
CA LYS A 92 -19.13 -23.42 -4.47
C LYS A 92 -17.79 -23.27 -5.20
N PHE A 93 -17.20 -22.07 -5.21
CA PHE A 93 -15.86 -21.85 -5.77
C PHE A 93 -14.77 -22.58 -4.93
N ILE A 94 -14.91 -22.57 -3.61
CA ILE A 94 -14.00 -23.33 -2.72
C ILE A 94 -14.13 -24.83 -2.97
N LEU A 95 -15.37 -25.35 -3.05
CA LEU A 95 -15.62 -26.77 -3.26
C LEU A 95 -15.05 -27.24 -4.60
N GLU A 96 -15.23 -26.48 -5.67
CA GLU A 96 -14.63 -26.79 -6.98
C GLU A 96 -13.11 -26.94 -6.89
N LYS A 97 -12.43 -26.02 -6.19
CA LYS A 97 -10.98 -26.11 -5.98
C LYS A 97 -10.57 -27.30 -5.12
N LEU A 98 -11.34 -27.62 -4.07
CA LEU A 98 -11.09 -28.81 -3.27
C LEU A 98 -11.21 -30.09 -4.12
N ILE A 99 -12.28 -30.21 -4.93
CA ILE A 99 -12.49 -31.34 -5.82
C ILE A 99 -11.35 -31.47 -6.83
N SER A 100 -10.93 -30.37 -7.47
CA SER A 100 -9.82 -30.37 -8.43
C SER A 100 -8.50 -30.86 -7.82
N LYS A 101 -8.31 -30.69 -6.51
CA LYS A 101 -7.16 -31.17 -5.73
C LYS A 101 -7.41 -32.53 -5.06
N LYS A 102 -8.54 -33.21 -5.35
CA LYS A 102 -8.95 -34.47 -4.73
C LYS A 102 -9.05 -34.38 -3.18
N LEU A 103 -9.42 -33.20 -2.67
CA LEU A 103 -9.65 -32.93 -1.26
C LEU A 103 -11.16 -32.92 -0.97
N SER A 104 -11.49 -33.13 0.29
CA SER A 104 -12.86 -32.97 0.80
C SER A 104 -12.91 -31.92 1.90
N PRO A 105 -14.03 -31.21 2.06
CA PRO A 105 -14.22 -30.30 3.18
C PRO A 105 -14.06 -31.03 4.51
N SER A 106 -13.50 -30.33 5.50
CA SER A 106 -13.43 -30.85 6.88
C SER A 106 -14.83 -30.89 7.50
N LYS A 107 -14.99 -31.67 8.56
CA LYS A 107 -16.22 -31.64 9.37
C LYS A 107 -16.41 -30.26 10.02
N ASN A 108 -17.66 -29.88 10.24
CA ASN A 108 -18.01 -28.65 10.94
C ASN A 108 -17.29 -28.53 12.28
N SER A 109 -16.85 -27.34 12.60
CA SER A 109 -16.18 -27.04 13.86
C SER A 109 -17.16 -27.13 15.01
N ASN A 110 -16.67 -27.49 16.21
CA ASN A 110 -17.45 -27.38 17.43
C ASN A 110 -18.00 -25.97 17.62
N PRO A 111 -19.28 -25.76 17.94
CA PRO A 111 -19.89 -24.45 18.09
C PRO A 111 -19.13 -23.51 19.03
N ARG A 112 -18.66 -23.98 20.17
CA ARG A 112 -17.85 -23.17 21.10
C ARG A 112 -16.55 -22.69 20.48
N LYS A 113 -15.87 -23.51 19.67
CA LYS A 113 -14.66 -23.08 18.94
C LYS A 113 -15.00 -22.08 17.86
N LEU A 114 -16.14 -22.26 17.20
CA LEU A 114 -16.58 -21.35 16.14
C LEU A 114 -16.88 -19.95 16.68
N ILE A 115 -17.64 -19.86 17.80
CA ILE A 115 -17.91 -18.59 18.48
C ILE A 115 -16.60 -17.92 18.91
N ARG A 116 -15.67 -18.64 19.53
CA ARG A 116 -14.39 -18.05 19.92
C ARG A 116 -13.61 -17.51 18.73
N ARG A 117 -13.62 -18.21 17.59
CA ARG A 117 -12.92 -17.76 16.37
C ARG A 117 -13.53 -16.48 15.80
N ILE A 118 -14.86 -16.42 15.69
CA ILE A 118 -15.51 -15.22 15.14
C ILE A 118 -15.23 -14.00 16.03
N TYR A 119 -15.32 -14.15 17.35
CA TYR A 119 -15.00 -13.09 18.29
C TYR A 119 -13.53 -12.62 18.17
N GLN A 120 -12.61 -13.58 18.12
CA GLN A 120 -11.18 -13.29 18.03
C GLN A 120 -10.81 -12.61 16.69
N ILE A 121 -11.47 -12.99 15.61
CA ILE A 121 -11.26 -12.37 14.30
C ILE A 121 -11.90 -10.99 14.23
N MET A 122 -13.18 -10.88 14.63
CA MET A 122 -13.99 -9.68 14.44
C MET A 122 -13.78 -8.62 15.54
N HIS A 123 -13.52 -9.02 16.78
CA HIS A 123 -13.33 -8.10 17.90
C HIS A 123 -11.89 -8.06 18.43
N GLY A 124 -11.07 -9.09 18.13
CA GLY A 124 -9.76 -9.27 18.75
C GLY A 124 -9.80 -9.71 20.21
N LEU A 125 -10.99 -9.94 20.75
CA LEU A 125 -11.27 -10.29 22.14
C LEU A 125 -12.08 -11.59 22.23
N PRO A 126 -12.00 -12.36 23.33
CA PRO A 126 -12.88 -13.49 23.55
C PRO A 126 -14.31 -13.03 23.90
N PRO A 127 -15.35 -13.84 23.64
CA PRO A 127 -16.70 -13.55 24.12
C PRO A 127 -16.75 -13.60 25.66
N SER A 128 -17.64 -12.82 26.26
CA SER A 128 -18.01 -13.01 27.67
C SER A 128 -18.69 -14.36 27.87
N GLU A 129 -18.76 -14.84 29.12
CA GLU A 129 -19.44 -16.10 29.42
C GLU A 129 -20.95 -16.02 29.06
N GLU A 130 -21.57 -14.89 29.30
CA GLU A 130 -22.96 -14.63 28.95
C GLU A 130 -23.19 -14.71 27.44
N MET A 131 -22.39 -13.99 26.65
CA MET A 131 -22.46 -14.00 25.19
C MET A 131 -22.17 -15.40 24.62
N LEU A 132 -21.21 -16.10 25.20
CA LEU A 132 -20.93 -17.47 24.78
C LEU A 132 -22.14 -18.40 25.00
N LYS A 133 -22.81 -18.33 26.15
CA LYS A 133 -24.03 -19.11 26.42
C LYS A 133 -25.17 -18.76 25.48
N LYS A 134 -25.40 -17.46 25.27
CA LYS A 134 -26.41 -16.95 24.32
C LYS A 134 -26.21 -17.50 22.93
N HIS A 135 -24.99 -17.31 22.36
CA HIS A 135 -24.71 -17.76 21.01
C HIS A 135 -24.70 -19.28 20.83
N LEU A 136 -24.32 -20.03 21.87
CA LEU A 136 -24.46 -21.49 21.85
C LEU A 136 -25.92 -21.91 21.71
N GLN A 137 -26.84 -21.20 22.40
CA GLN A 137 -28.27 -21.45 22.27
C GLN A 137 -28.78 -21.09 20.87
N GLN A 138 -28.43 -19.91 20.35
CA GLN A 138 -28.80 -19.48 19.00
C GLN A 138 -28.35 -20.50 17.94
N ILE A 139 -27.12 -21.02 18.05
CA ILE A 139 -26.62 -22.06 17.12
C ILE A 139 -27.40 -23.35 17.26
N SER A 140 -27.77 -23.73 18.49
CA SER A 140 -28.62 -24.90 18.74
C SER A 140 -30.00 -24.77 18.09
N ASP A 141 -30.52 -23.55 18.04
CA ASP A 141 -31.78 -23.19 17.41
C ASP A 141 -31.64 -22.94 15.88
N ASN A 142 -30.46 -23.24 15.32
CA ASN A 142 -30.11 -23.05 13.91
C ASN A 142 -30.15 -21.57 13.46
N ASP A 143 -29.95 -20.63 14.38
CA ASP A 143 -29.96 -19.19 14.15
C ASP A 143 -28.54 -18.58 14.10
N TRP A 144 -27.70 -19.13 13.22
CA TRP A 144 -26.36 -18.60 12.98
C TRP A 144 -26.36 -17.17 12.43
N PRO A 145 -27.31 -16.75 11.56
CA PRO A 145 -27.35 -15.36 11.08
C PRO A 145 -27.42 -14.34 12.22
N SER A 146 -28.25 -14.54 13.22
CA SER A 146 -28.34 -13.60 14.38
C SER A 146 -27.01 -13.50 15.14
N VAL A 147 -26.27 -14.59 15.27
CA VAL A 147 -24.93 -14.54 15.88
C VAL A 147 -23.99 -13.64 15.07
N VAL A 148 -24.00 -13.75 13.75
CA VAL A 148 -23.16 -12.94 12.86
C VAL A 148 -23.55 -11.46 12.95
N GLU A 149 -24.84 -11.14 12.86
CA GLU A 149 -25.33 -9.76 12.94
C GLU A 149 -24.96 -9.11 14.28
N GLU A 150 -25.14 -9.81 15.40
CA GLU A 150 -24.78 -9.30 16.72
C GLU A 150 -23.27 -9.06 16.88
N VAL A 151 -22.44 -9.93 16.29
CA VAL A 151 -21.00 -9.74 16.30
C VAL A 151 -20.58 -8.54 15.44
N LEU A 152 -21.18 -8.36 14.26
CA LEU A 152 -20.86 -7.23 13.36
C LEU A 152 -21.38 -5.91 13.92
N ALA A 153 -22.52 -5.89 14.61
CA ALA A 153 -23.10 -4.68 15.23
C ALA A 153 -22.33 -4.20 16.46
N ASN A 154 -21.38 -4.96 16.98
CA ASN A 154 -20.63 -4.60 18.17
C ASN A 154 -19.53 -3.59 17.83
N HIS A 155 -19.38 -2.52 18.64
CA HIS A 155 -18.37 -1.47 18.44
C HIS A 155 -16.92 -1.97 18.35
N HIS A 156 -16.61 -3.08 18.98
CA HIS A 156 -15.28 -3.72 18.88
C HIS A 156 -14.94 -4.20 17.45
N TYR A 157 -15.94 -4.35 16.58
CA TYR A 157 -15.72 -4.64 15.18
C TYR A 157 -14.91 -3.50 14.52
N GLY A 158 -15.38 -2.27 14.66
CA GLY A 158 -14.67 -1.11 14.11
C GLY A 158 -13.29 -0.91 14.74
N GLU A 159 -13.15 -1.07 16.06
CA GLU A 159 -11.85 -1.00 16.74
C GLU A 159 -10.85 -2.03 16.19
N ARG A 160 -11.34 -3.26 15.95
CA ARG A 160 -10.50 -4.35 15.42
C ARG A 160 -10.09 -4.11 13.97
N PHE A 161 -11.02 -3.74 13.11
CA PHE A 161 -10.75 -3.57 11.68
C PHE A 161 -10.03 -2.26 11.38
N ALA A 162 -10.29 -1.19 12.14
CA ALA A 162 -9.55 0.06 12.03
C ALA A 162 -8.04 -0.14 12.19
N ARG A 163 -7.59 -1.07 13.05
CA ARG A 163 -6.16 -1.37 13.22
C ARG A 163 -5.49 -1.82 11.92
N HIS A 164 -6.17 -2.62 11.10
CA HIS A 164 -5.63 -3.06 9.82
C HIS A 164 -5.47 -1.88 8.84
N TRP A 165 -6.45 -0.98 8.82
CA TRP A 165 -6.37 0.22 8.01
C TRP A 165 -5.30 1.19 8.50
N LEU A 166 -5.25 1.44 9.81
CA LEU A 166 -4.25 2.30 10.43
C LEU A 166 -2.82 1.80 10.20
N ASP A 167 -2.62 0.48 10.15
CA ASP A 167 -1.34 -0.14 9.80
C ASP A 167 -0.96 0.14 8.33
N ILE A 168 -1.88 -0.04 7.40
CA ILE A 168 -1.66 0.27 5.97
C ILE A 168 -1.26 1.73 5.76
N VAL A 169 -1.91 2.66 6.47
CA VAL A 169 -1.64 4.09 6.34
C VAL A 169 -0.49 4.59 7.22
N ARG A 170 0.22 3.69 7.88
CA ARG A 170 1.39 3.99 8.75
C ARG A 170 1.04 4.96 9.89
N PHE A 171 -0.19 4.87 10.41
CA PHE A 171 -0.66 5.73 11.48
C PHE A 171 0.20 5.59 12.73
N ALA A 172 0.60 6.74 13.28
CA ALA A 172 1.23 6.84 14.59
C ALA A 172 0.78 8.11 15.31
N GLU A 173 0.74 8.05 16.63
CA GLU A 173 0.45 9.21 17.49
C GLU A 173 1.69 10.07 17.75
N THR A 174 2.79 9.81 17.03
CA THR A 174 4.03 10.57 17.04
C THR A 174 4.54 10.83 15.64
N ASN A 175 5.43 11.82 15.47
CA ASN A 175 5.97 12.20 14.17
C ASN A 175 7.01 11.22 13.61
N GLY A 176 7.59 10.37 14.46
CA GLY A 176 8.78 9.61 14.09
C GLY A 176 10.04 10.48 14.06
N PHE A 177 11.10 9.93 13.45
CA PHE A 177 12.43 10.53 13.40
C PHE A 177 13.05 10.79 14.80
N GLU A 178 14.13 11.53 14.88
CA GLU A 178 14.90 11.73 16.12
C GLU A 178 14.14 12.52 17.17
N THR A 179 13.37 13.52 16.78
CA THR A 179 12.59 14.33 17.72
C THR A 179 11.29 13.69 18.18
N ASN A 180 10.75 12.81 17.42
CA ASN A 180 9.58 11.96 17.70
C ASN A 180 8.49 12.63 18.58
N ARG A 181 8.08 13.85 18.21
CA ARG A 181 7.04 14.58 18.95
C ARG A 181 5.68 13.91 18.86
N GLU A 182 4.92 13.97 19.94
CA GLU A 182 3.54 13.53 19.98
C GLU A 182 2.65 14.36 19.05
N ARG A 183 1.68 13.70 18.42
CA ARG A 183 0.60 14.26 17.58
C ARG A 183 -0.68 14.26 18.38
N LEU A 184 -0.90 15.30 19.17
CA LEU A 184 -2.02 15.39 20.12
C LEU A 184 -3.42 15.30 19.46
N THR A 185 -3.52 15.50 18.17
CA THR A 185 -4.79 15.48 17.40
C THR A 185 -4.92 14.25 16.49
N ALA A 186 -3.94 13.35 16.47
CA ALA A 186 -3.95 12.18 15.58
C ALA A 186 -5.15 11.24 15.85
N TYR A 187 -5.62 11.19 17.09
CA TYR A 187 -6.76 10.35 17.48
C TYR A 187 -8.04 10.67 16.72
N HIS A 188 -8.25 11.91 16.24
CA HIS A 188 -9.42 12.25 15.44
C HIS A 188 -9.52 11.41 14.15
N PHE A 189 -8.39 11.19 13.46
CA PHE A 189 -8.35 10.33 12.30
C PHE A 189 -8.59 8.87 12.67
N ARG A 190 -7.96 8.37 13.74
CA ARG A 190 -8.21 7.01 14.26
C ARG A 190 -9.69 6.79 14.54
N ASP A 191 -10.33 7.73 15.25
CA ASP A 191 -11.74 7.64 15.64
C ASP A 191 -12.68 7.73 14.42
N TYR A 192 -12.29 8.52 13.39
CA TYR A 192 -12.97 8.52 12.09
C TYR A 192 -12.93 7.13 11.43
N ILE A 193 -11.77 6.47 11.41
CA ILE A 193 -11.65 5.13 10.83
C ILE A 193 -12.49 4.12 11.60
N ILE A 194 -12.42 4.09 12.93
CA ILE A 194 -13.23 3.20 13.79
C ILE A 194 -14.73 3.38 13.50
N ARG A 195 -15.19 4.63 13.47
CA ARG A 195 -16.59 4.96 13.17
C ARG A 195 -16.98 4.51 11.77
N SER A 196 -16.14 4.73 10.77
CA SER A 196 -16.41 4.34 9.39
C SER A 196 -16.63 2.83 9.23
N PHE A 197 -15.88 2.00 9.96
CA PHE A 197 -16.11 0.55 9.98
C PHE A 197 -17.38 0.18 10.74
N ASN A 198 -17.68 0.81 11.87
CA ASN A 198 -18.88 0.51 12.65
C ASN A 198 -20.17 0.95 11.95
N GLU A 199 -20.10 1.99 11.11
CA GLU A 199 -21.22 2.49 10.31
C GLU A 199 -21.37 1.78 8.96
N ASP A 200 -20.50 0.78 8.68
CA ASP A 200 -20.43 0.10 7.38
C ASP A 200 -20.40 1.09 6.20
N LYS A 201 -19.53 2.12 6.33
CA LYS A 201 -19.44 3.20 5.34
C LYS A 201 -19.12 2.62 3.96
N PRO A 202 -19.89 2.99 2.91
CA PRO A 202 -19.61 2.56 1.54
C PRO A 202 -18.16 2.89 1.13
N TYR A 203 -17.47 1.92 0.57
CA TYR A 203 -16.03 2.01 0.30
C TYR A 203 -15.66 3.17 -0.62
N ASN A 204 -16.50 3.49 -1.61
CA ASN A 204 -16.31 4.65 -2.48
C ASN A 204 -16.34 5.98 -1.70
N HIS A 205 -17.22 6.13 -0.72
CA HIS A 205 -17.26 7.33 0.16
C HIS A 205 -16.03 7.35 1.06
N PHE A 206 -15.65 6.20 1.61
CA PHE A 206 -14.46 6.08 2.43
C PHE A 206 -13.18 6.51 1.70
N ILE A 207 -13.04 6.16 0.40
CA ILE A 207 -11.91 6.62 -0.44
C ILE A 207 -11.99 8.14 -0.66
N ILE A 208 -13.15 8.65 -1.12
CA ILE A 208 -13.32 10.07 -1.45
C ILE A 208 -13.01 10.95 -0.23
N GLU A 209 -13.53 10.58 0.93
CA GLU A 209 -13.30 11.33 2.16
C GLU A 209 -11.82 11.35 2.57
N GLN A 210 -11.07 10.29 2.36
CA GLN A 210 -9.66 10.26 2.73
C GLN A 210 -8.74 10.97 1.74
N ILE A 211 -9.12 11.08 0.47
CA ILE A 211 -8.32 11.76 -0.56
C ILE A 211 -8.73 13.23 -0.71
N ALA A 212 -10.02 13.53 -0.62
CA ALA A 212 -10.62 14.82 -0.90
C ALA A 212 -11.69 15.20 0.15
N GLY A 213 -11.46 14.86 1.41
CA GLY A 213 -12.41 15.07 2.52
C GLY A 213 -12.77 16.53 2.74
N ASP A 214 -11.82 17.44 2.51
CA ASP A 214 -12.02 18.88 2.55
C ASP A 214 -13.11 19.36 1.57
N SER A 215 -13.21 18.72 0.41
CA SER A 215 -14.21 19.05 -0.61
C SER A 215 -15.62 18.56 -0.26
N VAL A 216 -15.74 17.61 0.67
CA VAL A 216 -17.01 16.98 1.07
C VAL A 216 -17.34 17.18 2.55
N GLY A 217 -16.64 18.11 3.23
CA GLY A 217 -16.87 18.45 4.63
C GLY A 217 -16.42 17.39 5.63
N MET A 218 -15.44 16.57 5.26
CA MET A 218 -14.88 15.52 6.10
C MET A 218 -13.35 15.68 6.26
N ASP A 219 -12.92 16.86 6.67
CA ASP A 219 -11.50 17.23 6.79
C ASP A 219 -10.67 16.22 7.61
N VAL A 220 -11.26 15.66 8.66
CA VAL A 220 -10.56 14.68 9.52
C VAL A 220 -10.10 13.44 8.76
N ALA A 221 -10.79 13.06 7.69
CA ALA A 221 -10.45 11.91 6.89
C ALA A 221 -9.17 12.12 6.06
N THR A 222 -8.84 13.37 5.70
CA THR A 222 -7.59 13.71 4.99
C THR A 222 -6.33 13.47 5.84
N GLY A 223 -6.51 13.18 7.13
CA GLY A 223 -5.46 12.63 7.98
C GLY A 223 -4.75 11.41 7.38
N PHE A 224 -5.40 10.69 6.44
CA PHE A 224 -4.79 9.66 5.61
C PHE A 224 -3.49 10.10 4.94
N LEU A 225 -3.51 11.27 4.30
CA LEU A 225 -2.36 11.78 3.55
C LEU A 225 -1.16 12.08 4.44
N VAL A 226 -1.41 12.54 5.67
CA VAL A 226 -0.38 12.99 6.60
C VAL A 226 -0.15 12.04 7.78
N ALA A 227 -0.71 10.83 7.75
CA ALA A 227 -0.57 9.85 8.83
C ALA A 227 0.87 9.32 8.97
N GLY A 228 1.64 9.32 7.89
CA GLY A 228 3.01 8.83 7.84
C GLY A 228 4.00 9.66 8.66
N PRO A 229 5.27 9.24 8.73
CA PRO A 229 6.31 9.94 9.46
C PRO A 229 6.55 11.35 8.88
N HIS A 230 6.86 12.31 9.74
CA HIS A 230 7.15 13.68 9.34
C HIS A 230 8.34 14.22 10.13
N ASP A 231 9.41 14.57 9.40
CA ASP A 231 10.57 15.18 10.02
C ASP A 231 10.33 16.68 10.24
N ILE A 232 10.24 17.08 11.50
CA ILE A 232 10.04 18.47 11.90
C ILE A 232 11.36 19.27 11.95
N VAL A 233 12.50 18.60 11.91
CA VAL A 233 13.82 19.25 11.87
C VAL A 233 14.18 19.53 10.42
N LYS A 234 14.24 20.82 10.08
CA LYS A 234 14.64 21.24 8.74
C LYS A 234 16.12 21.63 8.73
N SER A 235 16.83 21.22 7.68
CA SER A 235 18.21 21.58 7.47
C SER A 235 18.34 23.06 7.07
N PRO A 236 19.43 23.75 7.46
CA PRO A 236 19.82 25.04 6.87
C PRO A 236 20.11 24.93 5.36
N ASP A 237 20.51 23.77 4.88
CA ASP A 237 20.68 23.51 3.44
C ASP A 237 19.32 23.36 2.74
N ILE A 238 19.07 24.28 1.80
CA ILE A 238 17.83 24.32 1.05
C ILE A 238 17.62 23.05 0.20
N ASN A 239 18.68 22.46 -0.35
CA ASN A 239 18.57 21.25 -1.18
C ASN A 239 18.14 20.05 -0.31
N LEU A 240 18.68 19.93 0.90
CA LEU A 240 18.29 18.88 1.83
C LEU A 240 16.85 19.06 2.30
N THR A 241 16.41 20.30 2.56
CA THR A 241 15.01 20.59 2.91
C THR A 241 14.06 20.25 1.77
N LEU A 242 14.42 20.56 0.52
CA LEU A 242 13.63 20.20 -0.67
C LEU A 242 13.59 18.67 -0.87
N MET A 243 14.70 17.98 -0.62
CA MET A 243 14.75 16.52 -0.68
C MET A 243 13.82 15.89 0.37
N GLN A 244 13.86 16.34 1.62
CA GLN A 244 12.93 15.89 2.67
C GLN A 244 11.46 16.08 2.24
N ARG A 245 11.12 17.23 1.62
CA ARG A 245 9.76 17.48 1.12
C ARG A 245 9.37 16.53 -0.02
N ASN A 246 10.28 16.27 -0.94
CA ASN A 246 10.05 15.33 -2.04
C ASN A 246 9.85 13.89 -1.52
N ASP A 247 10.54 13.51 -0.46
CA ASP A 247 10.39 12.19 0.15
C ASP A 247 9.06 12.06 0.91
N GLU A 248 8.61 13.12 1.59
CA GLU A 248 7.27 13.18 2.19
C GLU A 248 6.17 12.99 1.11
N MET A 249 6.27 13.70 -0.01
CA MET A 249 5.30 13.56 -1.11
C MET A 249 5.36 12.15 -1.74
N ALA A 250 6.55 11.60 -1.93
CA ALA A 250 6.71 10.25 -2.46
C ALA A 250 6.07 9.22 -1.53
N ASP A 251 6.19 9.39 -0.22
CA ASP A 251 5.57 8.53 0.77
C ASP A 251 4.02 8.62 0.71
N MET A 252 3.44 9.81 0.56
CA MET A 252 1.99 9.99 0.36
C MET A 252 1.49 9.29 -0.90
N ILE A 253 2.18 9.45 -2.03
CA ILE A 253 1.83 8.81 -3.32
C ILE A 253 1.94 7.29 -3.21
N ASN A 254 3.02 6.77 -2.62
CA ASN A 254 3.23 5.33 -2.44
C ASN A 254 2.14 4.71 -1.56
N THR A 255 1.78 5.38 -0.48
CA THR A 255 0.71 4.91 0.42
C THR A 255 -0.64 4.93 -0.27
N THR A 256 -0.95 5.98 -1.03
CA THR A 256 -2.19 6.07 -1.80
C THR A 256 -2.28 4.95 -2.82
N GLY A 257 -1.22 4.71 -3.60
CA GLY A 257 -1.15 3.62 -4.57
C GLY A 257 -1.30 2.24 -3.92
N THR A 258 -0.62 2.01 -2.80
CA THR A 258 -0.67 0.71 -2.10
C THR A 258 -2.01 0.49 -1.42
N ALA A 259 -2.55 1.50 -0.72
CA ALA A 259 -3.78 1.36 0.05
C ALA A 259 -5.03 1.18 -0.82
N PHE A 260 -5.15 1.93 -1.91
CA PHE A 260 -6.36 1.94 -2.72
C PHE A 260 -6.27 1.13 -4.01
N LEU A 261 -5.09 1.04 -4.61
CA LEU A 261 -4.90 0.34 -5.88
C LEU A 261 -4.19 -1.02 -5.72
N GLY A 262 -3.55 -1.27 -4.57
CA GLY A 262 -2.72 -2.46 -4.38
C GLY A 262 -1.47 -2.45 -5.26
N LEU A 263 -1.02 -1.27 -5.72
CA LEU A 263 0.11 -1.10 -6.62
C LEU A 263 1.29 -0.44 -5.93
N THR A 264 2.50 -0.92 -6.24
CA THR A 264 3.76 -0.33 -5.77
C THR A 264 4.23 0.72 -6.77
N VAL A 265 3.72 1.93 -6.66
CA VAL A 265 3.96 3.01 -7.64
C VAL A 265 5.35 3.66 -7.52
N GLY A 266 6.07 3.43 -6.44
CA GLY A 266 7.32 4.13 -6.10
C GLY A 266 8.44 4.00 -7.14
N CYS A 267 8.52 2.89 -7.88
CA CYS A 267 9.49 2.72 -8.96
C CYS A 267 9.31 3.76 -10.07
N ALA A 268 8.06 4.23 -10.27
CA ALA A 268 7.73 5.21 -11.29
C ALA A 268 8.22 6.63 -10.95
N ARG A 269 8.75 6.87 -9.75
CA ARG A 269 9.44 8.12 -9.39
C ARG A 269 10.66 8.40 -10.29
N CYS A 270 11.40 7.35 -10.66
CA CYS A 270 12.66 7.50 -11.42
C CYS A 270 12.54 7.06 -12.88
N HIS A 271 11.69 6.10 -13.19
CA HIS A 271 11.51 5.53 -14.53
C HIS A 271 10.13 4.88 -14.65
N ASN A 272 9.66 4.58 -15.85
CA ASN A 272 8.44 3.79 -16.03
C ASN A 272 8.54 2.47 -15.27
N HIS A 273 7.46 2.06 -14.57
CA HIS A 273 7.46 0.80 -13.84
C HIS A 273 7.81 -0.37 -14.77
N LYS A 274 8.64 -1.33 -14.29
CA LYS A 274 9.18 -2.38 -15.15
C LYS A 274 8.14 -3.39 -15.61
N PHE A 275 7.16 -3.69 -14.76
CA PHE A 275 6.20 -4.77 -14.96
C PHE A 275 4.76 -4.27 -15.07
N ASP A 276 4.40 -3.28 -14.27
CA ASP A 276 3.05 -2.75 -14.20
C ASP A 276 2.87 -1.56 -15.15
N PRO A 277 1.65 -1.30 -15.65
CA PRO A 277 1.38 -0.21 -16.58
C PRO A 277 1.35 1.16 -15.88
N ILE A 278 2.45 1.52 -15.21
CA ILE A 278 2.59 2.76 -14.43
C ILE A 278 3.73 3.58 -15.03
N PRO A 279 3.45 4.51 -15.96
CA PRO A 279 4.47 5.40 -16.49
C PRO A 279 4.86 6.46 -15.46
N GLN A 280 6.09 6.94 -15.56
CA GLN A 280 6.61 8.00 -14.70
C GLN A 280 5.73 9.27 -14.74
N LYS A 281 5.18 9.61 -15.91
CA LYS A 281 4.29 10.77 -16.06
C LYS A 281 3.05 10.69 -15.17
N ASP A 282 2.50 9.47 -14.96
CA ASP A 282 1.32 9.30 -14.13
C ASP A 282 1.66 9.41 -12.63
N TYR A 283 2.86 8.97 -12.24
CA TYR A 283 3.37 9.19 -10.89
C TYR A 283 3.44 10.68 -10.53
N TYR A 284 3.90 11.52 -11.46
CA TYR A 284 4.01 12.99 -11.24
C TYR A 284 2.70 13.74 -11.53
N ALA A 285 1.66 13.06 -11.98
CA ALA A 285 0.32 13.62 -12.13
C ALA A 285 -0.55 13.44 -10.87
N CYS A 286 -0.09 12.58 -9.96
CA CYS A 286 -0.71 12.41 -8.64
C CYS A 286 -0.30 13.57 -7.72
#